data_af311602c3fa2366b327e67dd3692b44
#
_entry.id   af311602c3fa2366b327e67dd3692b44
#
_cell.length_a   1.000
_cell.length_b   1.000
_cell.length_c   1.000
_cell.angle_alpha   90.00
_cell.angle_beta   90.00
_cell.angle_gamma   90.00
#
_symmetry.space_group_name_H-M   'P 1'
#
loop_
_entity.id
_entity.type
_entity.pdbx_description
1 polymer ?
#
loop_
_entity_poly.entity_id
_entity_poly.type
_entity_poly.pdbx_seq_one_letter_code
_entity_poly.pdbx_strand_id
1 'polypeptide(L)'
;MALPRVVDFMTGEWQEHTRFPGIYMQALLNTTDNPLANVNAVRVPPGGMIGRHRHAQQFETVWVIRGNPILTLDQTEVSLRDGQIIAIPVGLEHELRNEGPALVELLTFFTLPLA
;
A
#
# COMPACT_ATOMS: atom_id res chain seq x y z
N MET A 1 8.91 -18.54 21.14
CA MET A 1 8.17 -17.27 21.06
C MET A 1 8.99 -16.27 20.28
N ALA A 2 8.37 -15.61 19.32
CA ALA A 2 9.04 -14.55 18.60
C ALA A 2 9.18 -13.30 19.48
N LEU A 3 10.31 -12.61 19.35
CA LEU A 3 10.51 -11.34 20.04
C LEU A 3 9.75 -10.25 19.32
N PRO A 4 9.27 -9.22 20.04
CA PRO A 4 8.71 -8.04 19.41
C PRO A 4 9.73 -7.41 18.46
N ARG A 5 9.24 -6.94 17.30
CA ARG A 5 10.08 -6.29 16.32
C ARG A 5 9.59 -4.86 16.11
N VAL A 6 10.53 -3.93 16.15
CA VAL A 6 10.25 -2.52 15.87
C VAL A 6 10.89 -2.18 14.53
N VAL A 7 10.10 -1.58 13.64
CA VAL A 7 10.59 -1.11 12.34
C VAL A 7 10.28 0.37 12.20
N ASP A 8 11.11 1.07 11.45
CA ASP A 8 10.94 2.49 11.17
C ASP A 8 11.06 2.69 9.66
N PHE A 9 9.94 2.97 9.01
CA PHE A 9 9.97 3.12 7.55
C PHE A 9 10.70 4.39 7.11
N MET A 10 10.92 5.34 8.02
CA MET A 10 11.69 6.55 7.70
C MET A 10 13.17 6.27 7.47
N THR A 11 13.70 5.21 8.09
CA THR A 11 15.14 4.87 8.04
C THR A 11 15.42 3.56 7.32
N GLY A 12 14.39 2.82 6.91
CA GLY A 12 14.55 1.55 6.23
C GLY A 12 14.93 1.70 4.75
N GLU A 13 15.26 0.58 4.14
CA GLU A 13 15.62 0.55 2.72
C GLU A 13 14.38 0.39 1.85
N TRP A 14 14.30 1.18 0.79
CA TRP A 14 13.22 1.14 -0.19
C TRP A 14 13.69 0.39 -1.43
N GLN A 15 12.80 -0.46 -1.95
CA GLN A 15 13.06 -1.25 -3.15
C GLN A 15 12.01 -0.92 -4.19
N GLU A 16 12.41 -0.84 -5.44
CA GLU A 16 11.45 -0.67 -6.52
C GLU A 16 10.56 -1.91 -6.60
N HIS A 17 9.26 -1.66 -6.80
CA HIS A 17 8.26 -2.72 -6.92
C HIS A 17 8.55 -3.55 -8.18
N THR A 18 8.49 -4.87 -8.05
CA THR A 18 8.83 -5.76 -9.16
C THR A 18 7.81 -5.71 -10.29
N ARG A 19 6.57 -5.35 -9.99
CA ARG A 19 5.47 -5.33 -10.96
C ARG A 19 5.17 -3.94 -11.49
N PHE A 20 5.31 -2.90 -10.66
CA PHE A 20 4.93 -1.53 -11.00
C PHE A 20 6.16 -0.64 -11.03
N PRO A 21 6.67 -0.28 -12.24
CA PRO A 21 7.86 0.56 -12.35
C PRO A 21 7.65 1.92 -11.69
N GLY A 22 8.70 2.44 -11.05
CA GLY A 22 8.66 3.74 -10.41
C GLY A 22 7.96 3.78 -9.06
N ILE A 23 7.37 2.67 -8.62
CA ILE A 23 6.77 2.53 -7.30
C ILE A 23 7.78 1.89 -6.37
N TYR A 24 7.95 2.45 -5.17
CA TYR A 24 8.91 1.95 -4.19
C TYR A 24 8.18 1.42 -2.99
N MET A 25 8.70 0.35 -2.41
CA MET A 25 8.08 -0.28 -1.25
C MET A 25 9.12 -0.76 -0.25
N GLN A 26 8.67 -0.93 0.97
CA GLN A 26 9.43 -1.49 2.06
C GLN A 26 8.55 -2.45 2.82
N ALA A 27 8.94 -3.73 2.89
CA ALA A 27 8.24 -4.69 3.72
C ALA A 27 8.55 -4.39 5.19
N LEU A 28 7.53 -4.01 5.95
CA LEU A 28 7.70 -3.65 7.35
C LEU A 28 7.50 -4.86 8.25
N LEU A 29 6.35 -5.51 8.15
CA LEU A 29 6.04 -6.71 8.93
C LEU A 29 5.64 -7.82 7.96
N ASN A 30 6.20 -9.00 8.16
CA ASN A 30 5.93 -10.17 7.35
C ASN A 30 5.24 -11.27 8.18
N THR A 31 5.03 -12.43 7.58
CA THR A 31 4.33 -13.55 8.23
C THR A 31 5.09 -14.14 9.41
N THR A 32 6.38 -13.89 9.52
CA THR A 32 7.15 -14.28 10.71
C THR A 32 6.79 -13.40 11.89
N ASP A 33 6.58 -12.11 11.64
CA ASP A 33 6.19 -11.15 12.67
C ASP A 33 4.71 -11.31 13.05
N ASN A 34 3.85 -11.51 12.06
CA ASN A 34 2.41 -11.63 12.24
C ASN A 34 1.83 -12.57 11.17
N PRO A 35 1.39 -13.78 11.55
CA PRO A 35 0.89 -14.74 10.56
C PRO A 35 -0.46 -14.36 9.94
N LEU A 36 -1.15 -13.35 10.47
CA LEU A 36 -2.49 -12.97 10.02
C LEU A 36 -2.50 -11.74 9.12
N ALA A 37 -1.36 -11.03 9.01
CA ALA A 37 -1.29 -9.81 8.21
C ALA A 37 0.14 -9.51 7.80
N ASN A 38 0.32 -8.91 6.65
CA ASN A 38 1.59 -8.26 6.35
C ASN A 38 1.38 -6.77 6.15
N VAL A 39 2.41 -5.99 6.44
CA VAL A 39 2.36 -4.53 6.39
C VAL A 39 3.52 -4.03 5.54
N ASN A 40 3.19 -3.20 4.55
CA ASN A 40 4.18 -2.59 3.68
C ASN A 40 4.04 -1.07 3.72
N ALA A 41 5.16 -0.37 3.58
CA ALA A 41 5.16 1.04 3.24
C ALA A 41 5.36 1.17 1.73
N VAL A 42 4.65 2.11 1.11
CA VAL A 42 4.67 2.31 -0.34
C VAL A 42 4.84 3.80 -0.63
N ARG A 43 5.71 4.11 -1.58
CA ARG A 43 5.91 5.47 -2.11
C ARG A 43 5.48 5.53 -3.56
N VAL A 44 4.63 6.49 -3.87
CA VAL A 44 4.15 6.74 -5.23
C VAL A 44 4.57 8.15 -5.61
N PRO A 45 5.62 8.30 -6.42
CA PRO A 45 6.06 9.62 -6.88
C PRO A 45 5.01 10.28 -7.77
N PRO A 46 5.12 11.60 -8.00
CA PRO A 46 4.27 12.28 -8.99
C PRO A 46 4.31 11.55 -10.33
N GLY A 47 3.13 11.31 -10.90
CA GLY A 47 3.00 10.54 -12.14
C GLY A 47 3.05 9.02 -11.97
N GLY A 48 3.33 8.53 -10.77
CA GLY A 48 3.38 7.10 -10.50
C GLY A 48 1.99 6.47 -10.44
N MET A 49 1.93 5.18 -10.78
CA MET A 49 0.67 4.45 -10.77
C MET A 49 0.91 3.00 -10.35
N ILE A 50 0.07 2.53 -9.42
CA ILE A 50 -0.11 1.12 -9.16
C ILE A 50 -1.27 0.69 -10.01
N GLY A 51 -0.98 -0.04 -11.10
CA GLY A 51 -1.97 -0.36 -12.13
C GLY A 51 -3.10 -1.25 -11.63
N ARG A 52 -4.14 -1.35 -12.44
CA ARG A 52 -5.36 -2.06 -12.07
C ARG A 52 -5.08 -3.53 -11.74
N HIS A 53 -5.54 -3.96 -10.58
CA HIS A 53 -5.39 -5.32 -10.09
C HIS A 53 -6.45 -5.61 -9.02
N ARG A 54 -6.51 -6.87 -8.59
CA ARG A 54 -7.38 -7.30 -7.49
C ARG A 54 -6.69 -8.41 -6.70
N HIS A 55 -7.08 -8.56 -5.48
CA HIS A 55 -6.60 -9.64 -4.61
C HIS A 55 -7.73 -10.63 -4.40
N ALA A 56 -7.50 -11.90 -4.74
CA ALA A 56 -8.55 -12.92 -4.76
C ALA A 56 -8.98 -13.35 -3.36
N GLN A 57 -8.10 -13.19 -2.35
CA GLN A 57 -8.33 -13.73 -1.01
C GLN A 57 -8.03 -12.75 0.11
N GLN A 58 -7.45 -11.59 -0.20
CA GLN A 58 -7.02 -10.64 0.81
C GLN A 58 -7.89 -9.40 0.81
N PHE A 59 -8.14 -8.89 2.03
CA PHE A 59 -8.54 -7.50 2.19
C PHE A 59 -7.27 -6.65 2.19
N GLU A 60 -7.34 -5.52 1.54
CA GLU A 60 -6.26 -4.53 1.59
C GLU A 60 -6.78 -3.29 2.29
N THR A 61 -6.08 -2.87 3.35
CA THR A 61 -6.35 -1.60 4.00
C THR A 61 -5.22 -0.64 3.62
N VAL A 62 -5.57 0.51 3.09
CA VAL A 62 -4.62 1.54 2.67
C VAL A 62 -4.77 2.74 3.59
N TRP A 63 -3.69 3.11 4.23
CA TRP A 63 -3.62 4.29 5.09
C TRP A 63 -2.71 5.31 4.43
N VAL A 64 -3.27 6.46 4.07
CA VAL A 64 -2.50 7.56 3.48
C VAL A 64 -1.76 8.29 4.60
N ILE A 65 -0.44 8.16 4.62
CA ILE A 65 0.40 8.89 5.57
C ILE A 65 0.52 10.34 5.12
N ARG A 66 0.80 10.54 3.82
CA ARG A 66 0.83 11.87 3.22
C ARG A 66 0.61 11.80 1.72
N GLY A 67 0.10 12.90 1.16
CA GLY A 67 -0.14 13.05 -0.26
C GLY A 67 -1.61 12.88 -0.62
N ASN A 68 -1.90 12.99 -1.90
CA ASN A 68 -3.26 12.99 -2.41
C ASN A 68 -3.43 11.96 -3.52
N PRO A 69 -3.44 10.66 -3.20
CA PRO A 69 -3.64 9.64 -4.22
C PRO A 69 -5.10 9.60 -4.67
N ILE A 70 -5.29 9.18 -5.91
CA ILE A 70 -6.61 8.89 -6.46
C ILE A 70 -6.72 7.36 -6.60
N LEU A 71 -7.71 6.79 -5.93
CA LEU A 71 -8.05 5.38 -6.07
C LEU A 71 -9.21 5.24 -7.02
N THR A 72 -9.08 4.34 -8.00
CA THR A 72 -10.21 3.90 -8.80
C THR A 72 -10.62 2.53 -8.29
N LEU A 73 -11.85 2.44 -7.76
CA LEU A 73 -12.43 1.22 -7.22
C LEU A 73 -13.50 0.78 -8.20
N ASP A 74 -13.21 -0.25 -8.97
CA ASP A 74 -14.02 -0.65 -10.12
C ASP A 74 -14.17 0.55 -11.09
N GLN A 75 -15.30 1.23 -11.09
CA GLN A 75 -15.54 2.40 -11.96
C GLN A 75 -15.66 3.71 -11.17
N THR A 76 -15.48 3.67 -9.86
CA THR A 76 -15.62 4.84 -9.00
C THR A 76 -14.28 5.38 -8.56
N GLU A 77 -14.06 6.68 -8.75
CA GLU A 77 -12.86 7.34 -8.27
C GLU A 77 -13.08 7.92 -6.88
N VAL A 78 -12.06 7.74 -6.03
CA VAL A 78 -12.01 8.30 -4.69
C VAL A 78 -10.70 9.02 -4.52
N SER A 79 -10.75 10.31 -4.18
CA SER A 79 -9.55 11.09 -3.85
C SER A 79 -9.32 11.00 -2.35
N LEU A 80 -8.10 10.67 -1.98
CA LEU A 80 -7.71 10.55 -0.58
C LEU A 80 -6.71 11.63 -0.20
N ARG A 81 -6.54 11.86 1.09
CA ARG A 81 -5.58 12.82 1.63
C ARG A 81 -4.94 12.29 2.91
N ASP A 82 -3.98 13.04 3.41
CA ASP A 82 -3.25 12.70 4.64
C ASP A 82 -4.20 12.23 5.74
N GLY A 83 -3.87 11.09 6.33
CA GLY A 83 -4.60 10.53 7.47
C GLY A 83 -5.83 9.71 7.12
N GLN A 84 -6.24 9.65 5.85
CA GLN A 84 -7.41 8.86 5.47
C GLN A 84 -7.05 7.40 5.26
N ILE A 85 -8.00 6.54 5.59
CA ILE A 85 -7.89 5.09 5.50
C ILE A 85 -9.04 4.57 4.65
N ILE A 86 -8.74 3.62 3.79
CA ILE A 86 -9.78 2.91 3.02
C ILE A 86 -9.54 1.41 3.13
N ALA A 87 -10.63 0.65 3.28
CA ALA A 87 -10.60 -0.79 3.23
C ALA A 87 -11.09 -1.25 1.85
N ILE A 88 -10.28 -2.04 1.16
CA ILE A 88 -10.59 -2.55 -0.17
C ILE A 88 -11.02 -4.01 -0.03
N PRO A 89 -12.27 -4.35 -0.37
CA PRO A 89 -12.77 -5.72 -0.22
C PRO A 89 -12.04 -6.72 -1.13
N VAL A 90 -12.11 -7.98 -0.74
CA VAL A 90 -11.63 -9.08 -1.56
C VAL A 90 -12.28 -9.02 -2.94
N GLY A 91 -11.47 -9.19 -3.98
CA GLY A 91 -11.95 -9.31 -5.36
C GLY A 91 -12.26 -8.00 -6.06
N LEU A 92 -12.27 -6.87 -5.37
CA LEU A 92 -12.56 -5.58 -6.00
C LEU A 92 -11.36 -5.10 -6.81
N GLU A 93 -11.56 -4.85 -8.10
CA GLU A 93 -10.53 -4.26 -8.94
C GLU A 93 -10.25 -2.83 -8.50
N HIS A 94 -8.98 -2.48 -8.41
CA HIS A 94 -8.57 -1.15 -8.01
C HIS A 94 -7.24 -0.77 -8.62
N GLU A 95 -7.02 0.53 -8.73
CA GLU A 95 -5.75 1.12 -9.09
C GLU A 95 -5.54 2.38 -8.26
N LEU A 96 -4.29 2.78 -8.12
CA LEU A 96 -3.95 3.99 -7.38
C LEU A 96 -2.96 4.79 -8.20
N ARG A 97 -3.21 6.11 -8.33
CA ARG A 97 -2.31 6.99 -9.06
C ARG A 97 -2.07 8.28 -8.30
N ASN A 98 -0.92 8.87 -8.55
CA ASN A 98 -0.54 10.15 -7.99
C ASN A 98 -0.46 11.17 -9.14
N GLU A 99 -1.48 12.00 -9.25
CA GLU A 99 -1.54 13.08 -10.24
C GLU A 99 -1.10 14.42 -9.67
N GLY A 100 -0.80 14.46 -8.39
CA GLY A 100 -0.37 15.68 -7.72
C GLY A 100 1.14 15.89 -7.78
N PRO A 101 1.62 17.06 -7.31
CA PRO A 101 3.04 17.39 -7.34
C PRO A 101 3.85 16.82 -6.19
N ALA A 102 3.20 16.32 -5.13
CA ALA A 102 3.86 15.83 -3.95
C ALA A 102 3.94 14.30 -3.95
N LEU A 103 4.97 13.76 -3.30
CA LEU A 103 5.11 12.33 -3.06
C LEU A 103 3.94 11.82 -2.23
N VAL A 104 3.40 10.67 -2.61
CA VAL A 104 2.41 9.93 -1.82
C VAL A 104 3.13 8.86 -1.03
N GLU A 105 2.86 8.79 0.28
CA GLU A 105 3.32 7.70 1.14
C GLU A 105 2.13 7.01 1.78
N LEU A 106 2.13 5.68 1.71
CA LEU A 106 1.05 4.83 2.18
C LEU A 106 1.60 3.75 3.10
N LEU A 107 0.76 3.29 4.02
CA LEU A 107 0.90 1.97 4.62
C LEU A 107 -0.19 1.08 4.06
N THR A 108 0.17 -0.13 3.67
CA THR A 108 -0.79 -1.13 3.19
C THR A 108 -0.76 -2.34 4.11
N PHE A 109 -1.96 -2.80 4.46
CA PHE A 109 -2.16 -3.95 5.33
C PHE A 109 -2.93 -4.99 4.54
N PHE A 110 -2.37 -6.18 4.42
CA PHE A 110 -3.05 -7.30 3.77
C PHE A 110 -3.47 -8.33 4.82
N THR A 111 -4.73 -8.61 4.88
CA THR A 111 -5.34 -9.61 5.75
C THR A 111 -6.25 -10.49 4.89
N LEU A 112 -5.97 -11.74 4.65
CA LEU A 112 -4.77 -12.52 4.97
C LEU A 112 -3.50 -11.99 4.31
N PRO A 113 -2.30 -12.47 4.72
CA PRO A 113 -1.07 -12.03 4.07
C PRO A 113 -1.00 -12.43 2.60
N LEU A 114 -0.32 -11.61 1.82
CA LEU A 114 0.08 -12.01 0.47
C LEU A 114 1.12 -13.11 0.56
N ALA A 115 0.95 -14.13 -0.26
CA ALA A 115 1.88 -15.26 -0.32
C ALA A 115 3.21 -14.84 -0.98
#